data_dc9f1ea85d0f2986aace7afc605fb8e4
#
_entry.id   dc9f1ea85d0f2986aace7afc605fb8e4
#
_cell.length_a   1.000
_cell.length_b   1.000
_cell.length_c   1.000
_cell.angle_alpha   90.00
_cell.angle_beta   90.00
_cell.angle_gamma   90.00
#
_symmetry.space_group_name_H-M   'P 1'
#
loop_
_entity.id
_entity.type
_entity.pdbx_description
1 polymer ?
#
loop_
_entity_poly.entity_id
_entity_poly.type
_entity_poly.pdbx_seq_one_letter_code
_entity_poly.pdbx_strand_id
1 'polypeptide(L)'
;MYKIKRIVSYIVFCVLALFLCSCGNKNKSDDYSAIYGTTIAGLEDDELFSIIETDASSPVLLVTSKVYDDGWGNQASLWCDVYFPVDGEVKNIGTIESFGTAYPVSYSKTGIYTASGHAMNRFEINEQTGTIILAEGIYEQFDENGDASYTLEKEGKTETITEEDYYKAFEKYSEAAVVNFSYGASGS
;
A
#
# COMPACT_ATOMS: atom_id res chain seq x y z
N MET A 1 -52.36 -35.94 12.75
CA MET A 1 -52.03 -34.61 13.38
C MET A 1 -50.55 -34.49 13.83
N TYR A 2 -49.82 -35.57 14.07
CA TYR A 2 -48.41 -35.53 14.53
C TYR A 2 -47.38 -35.20 13.44
N LYS A 3 -47.63 -35.52 12.18
CA LYS A 3 -46.68 -35.26 11.06
C LYS A 3 -46.56 -33.80 10.66
N ILE A 4 -47.66 -33.03 10.79
CA ILE A 4 -47.67 -31.62 10.40
C ILE A 4 -46.90 -30.76 11.42
N LYS A 5 -46.94 -31.07 12.71
CA LYS A 5 -46.18 -30.35 13.74
C LYS A 5 -44.67 -30.49 13.60
N ARG A 6 -44.15 -31.63 13.07
CA ARG A 6 -42.73 -31.83 12.83
C ARG A 6 -42.23 -31.02 11.63
N ILE A 7 -43.00 -30.92 10.56
CA ILE A 7 -42.66 -30.19 9.36
C ILE A 7 -42.56 -28.65 9.65
N VAL A 8 -43.55 -28.14 10.41
CA VAL A 8 -43.52 -26.71 10.81
C VAL A 8 -42.35 -26.40 11.72
N SER A 9 -41.94 -27.31 12.61
CA SER A 9 -40.77 -27.14 13.47
C SER A 9 -39.46 -27.10 12.69
N TYR A 10 -39.32 -27.91 11.64
CA TYR A 10 -38.12 -27.87 10.77
C TYR A 10 -38.04 -26.60 9.90
N ILE A 11 -39.17 -26.12 9.40
CA ILE A 11 -39.23 -24.89 8.58
C ILE A 11 -38.87 -23.67 9.45
N VAL A 12 -39.37 -23.57 10.68
CA VAL A 12 -39.02 -22.51 11.60
C VAL A 12 -37.54 -22.52 11.99
N PHE A 13 -36.97 -23.72 12.17
CA PHE A 13 -35.54 -23.86 12.49
C PHE A 13 -34.62 -23.49 11.31
N CYS A 14 -35.01 -23.86 10.07
CA CYS A 14 -34.28 -23.46 8.87
C CYS A 14 -34.39 -21.97 8.58
N VAL A 15 -35.52 -21.33 8.85
CA VAL A 15 -35.66 -19.87 8.68
C VAL A 15 -34.87 -19.09 9.74
N LEU A 16 -34.81 -19.60 11.00
CA LEU A 16 -33.94 -18.98 12.03
C LEU A 16 -32.46 -19.14 11.72
N ALA A 17 -32.03 -20.27 11.10
CA ALA A 17 -30.63 -20.48 10.71
C ALA A 17 -30.20 -19.58 9.55
N LEU A 18 -31.12 -19.13 8.69
CA LEU A 18 -30.82 -18.19 7.60
C LEU A 18 -30.65 -16.75 8.08
N PHE A 19 -31.18 -16.40 9.25
CA PHE A 19 -30.99 -15.07 9.84
C PHE A 19 -29.68 -14.92 10.63
N LEU A 20 -28.98 -16.01 10.94
CA LEU A 20 -27.70 -15.95 11.67
C LEU A 20 -26.48 -15.95 10.75
N CYS A 21 -26.64 -16.10 9.43
CA CYS A 21 -25.56 -15.99 8.44
C CYS A 21 -25.50 -14.61 7.76
N SER A 22 -26.12 -13.58 8.31
CA SER A 22 -25.80 -12.20 7.97
C SER A 22 -24.59 -11.78 8.80
N CYS A 23 -23.46 -12.47 8.63
CA CYS A 23 -22.17 -11.84 8.86
C CYS A 23 -22.07 -10.73 7.83
N GLY A 24 -22.38 -9.51 8.26
CA GLY A 24 -22.18 -8.34 7.45
C GLY A 24 -20.76 -8.33 6.94
N ASN A 25 -20.60 -8.31 5.63
CA ASN A 25 -19.41 -7.81 4.99
C ASN A 25 -19.24 -6.38 5.52
N LYS A 26 -18.43 -6.21 6.58
CA LYS A 26 -17.98 -4.88 6.96
C LYS A 26 -17.28 -4.34 5.72
N ASN A 27 -17.86 -3.34 5.10
CA ASN A 27 -17.19 -2.65 4.00
C ASN A 27 -15.87 -2.16 4.54
N LYS A 28 -14.76 -2.57 3.89
CA LYS A 28 -13.41 -2.11 4.26
C LYS A 28 -13.29 -0.59 4.38
N SER A 29 -14.13 0.16 3.65
CA SER A 29 -14.21 1.62 3.73
C SER A 29 -14.60 2.16 5.12
N ASP A 30 -15.42 1.44 5.88
CA ASP A 30 -15.85 1.89 7.22
C ASP A 30 -14.71 1.78 8.25
N ASP A 31 -13.79 0.83 8.02
CA ASP A 31 -12.63 0.58 8.89
C ASP A 31 -11.57 1.68 8.73
N TYR A 32 -11.34 2.15 7.51
CA TYR A 32 -10.37 3.22 7.23
C TYR A 32 -10.83 4.59 7.72
N SER A 33 -12.12 4.87 7.66
CA SER A 33 -12.71 6.10 8.18
C SER A 33 -12.52 6.25 9.69
N ALA A 34 -12.57 5.14 10.42
CA ALA A 34 -12.31 5.15 11.86
C ALA A 34 -10.85 5.50 12.18
N ILE A 35 -9.89 5.12 11.33
CA ILE A 35 -8.46 5.37 11.53
C ILE A 35 -8.07 6.75 10.98
N TYR A 36 -8.40 7.04 9.72
CA TYR A 36 -7.87 8.16 8.97
C TYR A 36 -8.86 9.31 8.74
N GLY A 37 -10.12 9.17 9.16
CA GLY A 37 -11.18 10.12 8.82
C GLY A 37 -10.86 11.58 9.20
N THR A 38 -10.24 11.82 10.36
CA THR A 38 -9.85 13.17 10.80
C THR A 38 -8.69 13.71 9.94
N THR A 39 -7.70 12.86 9.61
CA THR A 39 -6.56 13.26 8.77
C THR A 39 -7.03 13.60 7.37
N ILE A 40 -7.86 12.74 6.77
CA ILE A 40 -8.41 12.95 5.42
C ILE A 40 -9.29 14.20 5.36
N ALA A 41 -10.10 14.47 6.38
CA ALA A 41 -10.94 15.69 6.46
C ALA A 41 -10.13 16.98 6.63
N GLY A 42 -8.87 16.88 7.02
CA GLY A 42 -7.94 18.01 7.17
C GLY A 42 -6.98 18.21 6.00
N LEU A 43 -7.09 17.42 4.93
CA LEU A 43 -6.28 17.59 3.72
C LEU A 43 -6.66 18.88 2.99
N GLU A 44 -5.68 19.49 2.31
CA GLU A 44 -5.90 20.65 1.47
C GLU A 44 -6.69 20.27 0.19
N ASP A 45 -7.28 21.26 -0.46
CA ASP A 45 -8.17 21.04 -1.62
C ASP A 45 -7.47 20.39 -2.83
N ASP A 46 -6.14 20.53 -2.95
CA ASP A 46 -5.33 19.95 -4.03
C ASP A 46 -4.62 18.65 -3.62
N GLU A 47 -4.84 18.18 -2.40
CA GLU A 47 -4.28 16.92 -1.92
C GLU A 47 -5.17 15.74 -2.29
N LEU A 48 -4.54 14.71 -2.82
CA LEU A 48 -5.13 13.41 -3.13
C LEU A 48 -4.56 12.36 -2.20
N PHE A 49 -5.34 11.33 -1.93
CA PHE A 49 -4.86 10.25 -1.08
C PHE A 49 -5.15 8.86 -1.66
N SER A 50 -4.44 7.89 -1.14
CA SER A 50 -4.70 6.45 -1.32
C SER A 50 -4.49 5.73 0.01
N ILE A 51 -5.29 4.71 0.27
CA ILE A 51 -5.09 3.83 1.42
C ILE A 51 -4.68 2.46 0.87
N ILE A 52 -3.50 2.02 1.26
CA ILE A 52 -2.93 0.76 0.80
C ILE A 52 -2.83 -0.24 1.96
N GLU A 53 -2.89 -1.53 1.62
CA GLU A 53 -2.68 -2.62 2.56
C GLU A 53 -1.32 -3.25 2.32
N THR A 54 -0.52 -3.31 3.37
CA THR A 54 0.76 -4.01 3.42
C THR A 54 0.72 -5.05 4.54
N ASP A 55 1.85 -5.68 4.86
CA ASP A 55 1.98 -6.58 6.02
C ASP A 55 2.09 -5.82 7.36
N ALA A 56 2.03 -4.47 7.34
CA ALA A 56 1.91 -3.67 8.56
C ALA A 56 0.57 -3.94 9.28
N SER A 57 0.55 -3.75 10.59
CA SER A 57 -0.61 -4.03 11.45
C SER A 57 -1.83 -3.15 11.16
N SER A 58 -1.61 -2.02 10.50
CA SER A 58 -2.65 -1.09 10.05
C SER A 58 -2.44 -0.76 8.57
N PRO A 59 -3.51 -0.42 7.83
CA PRO A 59 -3.39 0.16 6.50
C PRO A 59 -2.53 1.41 6.52
N VAL A 60 -1.94 1.78 5.41
CA VAL A 60 -1.09 2.98 5.26
C VAL A 60 -1.82 4.02 4.44
N LEU A 61 -1.93 5.24 4.93
CA LEU A 61 -2.45 6.38 4.18
C LEU A 61 -1.29 7.08 3.47
N LEU A 62 -1.40 7.22 2.16
CA LEU A 62 -0.48 7.96 1.30
C LEU A 62 -1.17 9.23 0.80
N VAL A 63 -0.50 10.37 0.87
CA VAL A 63 -1.03 11.67 0.46
C VAL A 63 -0.05 12.35 -0.52
N THR A 64 -0.58 12.95 -1.57
CA THR A 64 0.20 13.72 -2.55
C THR A 64 -0.61 14.89 -3.10
N SER A 65 0.07 15.98 -3.48
CA SER A 65 -0.55 17.09 -4.21
C SER A 65 -0.23 17.08 -5.72
N LYS A 66 0.47 16.06 -6.23
CA LYS A 66 0.86 15.98 -7.65
C LYS A 66 0.65 14.58 -8.19
N VAL A 67 -0.26 14.46 -9.12
CA VAL A 67 -0.53 13.23 -9.85
C VAL A 67 -0.38 13.43 -11.35
N TYR A 68 -0.21 12.32 -12.06
CA TYR A 68 -0.28 12.23 -13.52
C TYR A 68 -1.02 10.96 -13.91
N ASP A 69 -1.63 10.96 -15.10
CA ASP A 69 -2.23 9.78 -15.68
C ASP A 69 -1.11 8.84 -16.19
N ASP A 70 -1.03 7.63 -15.67
CA ASP A 70 -0.03 6.63 -16.06
C ASP A 70 -0.33 5.95 -17.40
N GLY A 71 -1.46 6.27 -18.02
CA GLY A 71 -1.95 5.66 -19.26
C GLY A 71 -2.65 4.31 -19.07
N TRP A 72 -2.75 3.82 -17.84
CA TRP A 72 -3.41 2.56 -17.47
C TRP A 72 -4.65 2.78 -16.60
N GLY A 73 -4.99 4.06 -16.36
CA GLY A 73 -6.17 4.47 -15.60
C GLY A 73 -5.90 4.80 -14.14
N ASN A 74 -4.63 4.89 -13.73
CA ASN A 74 -4.28 5.35 -12.40
C ASN A 74 -3.90 6.83 -12.41
N GLN A 75 -4.33 7.55 -11.39
CA GLN A 75 -3.74 8.83 -11.01
C GLN A 75 -2.51 8.53 -10.15
N ALA A 76 -1.36 8.38 -10.82
CA ALA A 76 -0.11 7.97 -10.21
C ALA A 76 0.68 9.17 -9.67
N SER A 77 1.60 8.95 -8.75
CA SER A 77 2.51 9.97 -8.26
C SER A 77 3.95 9.46 -8.19
N LEU A 78 4.90 10.40 -8.26
CA LEU A 78 6.32 10.13 -8.04
C LEU A 78 6.72 10.31 -6.58
N TRP A 79 5.90 10.92 -5.75
CA TRP A 79 6.15 11.07 -4.33
C TRP A 79 4.84 11.09 -3.54
N CYS A 80 4.93 10.73 -2.28
CA CYS A 80 3.82 10.85 -1.35
C CYS A 80 4.32 10.97 0.08
N ASP A 81 3.59 11.69 0.88
CA ASP A 81 3.69 11.64 2.33
C ASP A 81 3.01 10.38 2.86
N VAL A 82 3.62 9.78 3.86
CA VAL A 82 3.18 8.52 4.47
C VAL A 82 2.64 8.80 5.86
N TYR A 83 1.38 8.44 6.09
CA TYR A 83 0.72 8.56 7.38
C TYR A 83 0.44 7.18 7.96
N PHE A 84 0.75 7.03 9.23
CA PHE A 84 0.56 5.76 9.95
C PHE A 84 0.15 6.00 11.42
N PRO A 85 -0.67 5.11 12.01
CA PRO A 85 -1.00 5.18 13.43
C PRO A 85 0.22 4.83 14.29
N VAL A 86 0.62 5.77 15.15
CA VAL A 86 1.73 5.62 16.10
C VAL A 86 1.24 6.07 17.46
N ASP A 87 1.30 5.20 18.47
CA ASP A 87 0.82 5.48 19.84
C ASP A 87 -0.65 5.93 19.90
N GLY A 88 -1.49 5.41 18.99
CA GLY A 88 -2.91 5.74 18.92
C GLY A 88 -3.27 7.03 18.18
N GLU A 89 -2.29 7.72 17.60
CA GLU A 89 -2.46 8.93 16.79
C GLU A 89 -1.94 8.71 15.37
N VAL A 90 -2.65 9.22 14.36
CA VAL A 90 -2.15 9.23 12.98
C VAL A 90 -1.11 10.33 12.82
N LYS A 91 0.10 9.94 12.40
CA LYS A 91 1.23 10.87 12.18
C LYS A 91 1.74 10.77 10.76
N ASN A 92 2.21 11.89 10.20
CA ASN A 92 3.09 11.88 9.05
C ASN A 92 4.44 11.31 9.52
N ILE A 93 4.84 10.16 8.96
CA ILE A 93 6.06 9.43 9.34
C ILE A 93 7.19 9.62 8.32
N GLY A 94 6.96 10.43 7.28
CA GLY A 94 7.96 10.78 6.27
C GLY A 94 7.40 10.78 4.86
N THR A 95 8.28 11.01 3.90
CA THR A 95 7.97 11.08 2.47
C THR A 95 8.72 9.99 1.73
N ILE A 96 8.07 9.39 0.74
CA ILE A 96 8.68 8.44 -0.21
C ILE A 96 8.69 9.08 -1.59
N GLU A 97 9.83 8.96 -2.30
CA GLU A 97 10.03 9.54 -3.61
C GLU A 97 10.57 8.51 -4.61
N SER A 98 10.04 8.57 -5.82
CA SER A 98 10.43 7.76 -6.97
C SER A 98 10.93 8.67 -8.10
N PHE A 99 11.64 8.12 -9.09
CA PHE A 99 12.31 8.93 -10.12
C PHE A 99 11.89 8.51 -11.53
N GLY A 100 11.21 9.44 -12.20
CA GLY A 100 10.77 9.27 -13.59
C GLY A 100 9.37 8.67 -13.70
N THR A 101 8.57 9.21 -14.62
CA THR A 101 7.15 8.86 -14.80
C THR A 101 6.89 7.39 -15.19
N ALA A 102 7.95 6.69 -15.64
CA ALA A 102 7.90 5.25 -15.89
C ALA A 102 7.93 4.42 -14.59
N TYR A 103 8.23 5.04 -13.46
CA TYR A 103 8.42 4.38 -12.16
C TYR A 103 7.59 5.05 -11.06
N PRO A 104 6.25 5.03 -11.14
CA PRO A 104 5.40 5.58 -10.10
C PRO A 104 5.59 4.87 -8.75
N VAL A 105 5.25 5.55 -7.66
CA VAL A 105 5.15 4.89 -6.36
C VAL A 105 4.18 3.72 -6.48
N SER A 106 4.63 2.54 -6.08
CA SER A 106 3.89 1.29 -6.18
C SER A 106 3.90 0.56 -4.83
N TYR A 107 3.06 -0.44 -4.67
CA TYR A 107 2.99 -1.19 -3.41
C TYR A 107 2.65 -2.66 -3.63
N SER A 108 3.03 -3.47 -2.67
CA SER A 108 2.54 -4.84 -2.51
C SER A 108 2.29 -5.10 -1.02
N LYS A 109 1.93 -6.34 -0.69
CA LYS A 109 1.84 -6.73 0.72
C LYS A 109 3.15 -6.52 1.48
N THR A 110 4.29 -6.69 0.82
CA THR A 110 5.61 -6.62 1.47
C THR A 110 6.15 -5.20 1.63
N GLY A 111 5.45 -4.16 1.16
CA GLY A 111 5.84 -2.77 1.38
C GLY A 111 5.56 -1.84 0.21
N ILE A 112 6.16 -0.66 0.27
CA ILE A 112 6.05 0.41 -0.71
C ILE A 112 7.31 0.44 -1.55
N TYR A 113 7.14 0.58 -2.86
CA TYR A 113 8.24 0.53 -3.83
C TYR A 113 8.41 1.86 -4.55
N THR A 114 9.67 2.20 -4.77
CA THR A 114 10.08 3.27 -5.70
C THR A 114 11.16 2.75 -6.62
N ALA A 115 11.30 3.35 -7.79
CA ALA A 115 12.35 2.95 -8.71
C ALA A 115 12.85 4.12 -9.57
N SER A 116 13.93 3.84 -10.30
CA SER A 116 14.49 4.66 -11.37
C SER A 116 14.97 3.71 -12.48
N GLY A 117 15.63 4.24 -13.52
CA GLY A 117 16.26 3.39 -14.55
C GLY A 117 17.33 2.43 -14.01
N HIS A 118 17.93 2.73 -12.85
CA HIS A 118 19.11 2.04 -12.32
C HIS A 118 19.00 1.69 -10.83
N ALA A 119 17.81 1.82 -10.25
CA ALA A 119 17.60 1.49 -8.84
C ALA A 119 16.15 1.09 -8.57
N MET A 120 15.97 0.22 -7.60
CA MET A 120 14.67 -0.07 -6.98
C MET A 120 14.84 -0.08 -5.47
N ASN A 121 13.91 0.54 -4.77
CA ASN A 121 13.86 0.55 -3.32
C ASN A 121 12.53 -0.01 -2.84
N ARG A 122 12.55 -0.80 -1.79
CA ARG A 122 11.39 -1.26 -1.06
C ARG A 122 11.46 -0.77 0.37
N PHE A 123 10.40 -0.10 0.78
CA PHE A 123 10.26 0.47 2.10
C PHE A 123 9.22 -0.32 2.92
N GLU A 124 9.51 -0.45 4.19
CA GLU A 124 8.60 -0.98 5.21
C GLU A 124 8.38 0.07 6.31
N ILE A 125 7.35 -0.12 7.11
CA ILE A 125 7.09 0.72 8.28
C ILE A 125 7.61 0.00 9.52
N ASN A 126 8.50 0.67 10.26
CA ASN A 126 8.83 0.26 11.60
C ASN A 126 7.74 0.77 12.55
N GLU A 127 6.82 -0.10 12.90
CA GLU A 127 5.64 0.23 13.72
C GLU A 127 6.01 0.63 15.15
N GLN A 128 7.15 0.17 15.66
CA GLN A 128 7.59 0.50 17.02
C GLN A 128 8.10 1.94 17.14
N THR A 129 8.73 2.45 16.08
CA THR A 129 9.30 3.79 16.04
C THR A 129 8.46 4.77 15.24
N GLY A 130 7.50 4.29 14.44
CA GLY A 130 6.73 5.10 13.52
C GLY A 130 7.63 5.73 12.45
N THR A 131 8.51 4.94 11.84
CA THR A 131 9.43 5.43 10.81
C THR A 131 9.39 4.55 9.56
N ILE A 132 9.68 5.16 8.42
CA ILE A 132 9.91 4.44 7.17
C ILE A 132 11.34 3.91 7.18
N ILE A 133 11.52 2.63 6.85
CA ILE A 133 12.84 2.00 6.74
C ILE A 133 13.05 1.47 5.33
N LEU A 134 14.27 1.61 4.81
CA LEU A 134 14.70 0.93 3.60
C LEU A 134 14.93 -0.54 3.93
N ALA A 135 14.00 -1.39 3.50
CA ALA A 135 14.08 -2.83 3.74
C ALA A 135 14.92 -3.55 2.68
N GLU A 136 14.92 -3.02 1.45
CA GLU A 136 15.70 -3.54 0.33
C GLU A 136 15.95 -2.42 -0.69
N GLY A 137 17.20 -2.22 -1.08
CA GLY A 137 17.60 -1.32 -2.17
C GLY A 137 18.50 -2.07 -3.14
N ILE A 138 18.24 -1.98 -4.43
CA ILE A 138 19.14 -2.49 -5.48
C ILE A 138 19.58 -1.36 -6.37
N TYR A 139 20.83 -1.38 -6.78
CA TYR A 139 21.46 -0.30 -7.53
C TYR A 139 22.36 -0.86 -8.63
N GLU A 140 22.23 -0.27 -9.82
CA GLU A 140 23.15 -0.42 -10.91
C GLU A 140 24.04 0.82 -10.99
N GLN A 141 25.34 0.64 -11.08
CA GLN A 141 26.32 1.71 -11.18
C GLN A 141 27.29 1.41 -12.32
N PHE A 142 27.73 2.46 -13.00
CA PHE A 142 28.69 2.33 -14.10
C PHE A 142 30.02 2.96 -13.67
N ASP A 143 31.12 2.28 -14.00
CA ASP A 143 32.46 2.83 -13.85
C ASP A 143 32.82 3.81 -14.98
N GLU A 144 34.04 4.33 -14.95
CA GLU A 144 34.56 5.28 -15.96
C GLU A 144 34.67 4.64 -17.38
N ASN A 145 34.71 3.32 -17.48
CA ASN A 145 34.73 2.59 -18.74
C ASN A 145 33.34 2.22 -19.25
N GLY A 146 32.31 2.43 -18.43
CA GLY A 146 30.94 2.04 -18.71
C GLY A 146 30.60 0.60 -18.30
N ASP A 147 31.47 -0.06 -17.53
CA ASP A 147 31.19 -1.38 -17.01
C ASP A 147 30.20 -1.31 -15.83
N ALA A 148 29.12 -2.10 -15.91
CA ALA A 148 28.09 -2.11 -14.89
C ALA A 148 28.49 -2.93 -13.66
N SER A 149 28.10 -2.47 -12.49
CA SER A 149 28.18 -3.20 -11.23
C SER A 149 26.85 -3.10 -10.49
N TYR A 150 26.52 -4.14 -9.74
CA TYR A 150 25.22 -4.27 -9.09
C TYR A 150 25.39 -4.48 -7.58
N THR A 151 24.59 -3.76 -6.80
CA THR A 151 24.64 -3.88 -5.34
C THR A 151 23.24 -4.04 -4.76
N LEU A 152 23.15 -4.77 -3.65
CA LEU A 152 21.97 -4.93 -2.80
C LEU A 152 22.27 -4.30 -1.45
N GLU A 153 21.41 -3.40 -1.01
CA GLU A 153 21.38 -2.89 0.35
C GLU A 153 20.19 -3.53 1.10
N LYS A 154 20.49 -4.19 2.21
CA LYS A 154 19.48 -4.83 3.06
C LYS A 154 19.96 -4.81 4.51
N GLU A 155 19.06 -4.43 5.43
CA GLU A 155 19.37 -4.35 6.87
C GLU A 155 20.64 -3.52 7.20
N GLY A 156 20.84 -2.43 6.43
CA GLY A 156 22.00 -1.54 6.57
C GLY A 156 23.33 -2.15 6.11
N LYS A 157 23.30 -3.25 5.37
CA LYS A 157 24.46 -3.88 4.76
C LYS A 157 24.36 -3.81 3.25
N THR A 158 25.49 -3.50 2.62
CA THR A 158 25.60 -3.49 1.15
C THR A 158 26.47 -4.67 0.71
N GLU A 159 26.01 -5.40 -0.29
CA GLU A 159 26.74 -6.50 -0.92
C GLU A 159 26.69 -6.38 -2.44
N THR A 160 27.71 -6.90 -3.10
CA THR A 160 27.72 -7.01 -4.57
C THR A 160 26.87 -8.21 -4.97
N ILE A 161 26.00 -8.02 -5.95
CA ILE A 161 25.13 -9.05 -6.51
C ILE A 161 25.41 -9.27 -8.00
N THR A 162 24.85 -10.31 -8.57
CA THR A 162 24.92 -10.54 -10.02
C THR A 162 23.89 -9.69 -10.77
N GLU A 163 24.10 -9.48 -12.06
CA GLU A 163 23.13 -8.86 -12.95
C GLU A 163 21.79 -9.63 -12.92
N GLU A 164 21.83 -10.95 -12.89
CA GLU A 164 20.61 -11.78 -12.78
C GLU A 164 19.84 -11.52 -11.50
N ASP A 165 20.52 -11.37 -10.35
CA ASP A 165 19.87 -11.07 -9.08
C ASP A 165 19.29 -9.65 -9.05
N TYR A 166 19.98 -8.68 -9.71
CA TYR A 166 19.46 -7.33 -9.89
C TYR A 166 18.13 -7.34 -10.65
N TYR A 167 18.05 -8.00 -11.81
CA TYR A 167 16.81 -8.06 -12.58
C TYR A 167 15.70 -8.83 -11.86
N LYS A 168 16.00 -9.92 -11.16
CA LYS A 168 15.02 -10.62 -10.33
C LYS A 168 14.44 -9.73 -9.21
N ALA A 169 15.28 -8.90 -8.61
CA ALA A 169 14.78 -7.95 -7.60
C ALA A 169 13.93 -6.85 -8.24
N PHE A 170 14.30 -6.39 -9.44
CA PHE A 170 13.53 -5.39 -10.19
C PHE A 170 12.15 -5.92 -10.66
N GLU A 171 12.02 -7.24 -10.90
CA GLU A 171 10.74 -7.87 -11.20
C GLU A 171 9.71 -7.65 -10.09
N LYS A 172 10.13 -7.61 -8.82
CA LYS A 172 9.24 -7.33 -7.68
C LYS A 172 8.55 -5.97 -7.80
N TYR A 173 9.25 -4.97 -8.33
CA TYR A 173 8.66 -3.67 -8.62
C TYR A 173 7.63 -3.78 -9.75
N SER A 174 7.96 -4.51 -10.81
CA SER A 174 7.05 -4.71 -11.96
C SER A 174 5.77 -5.45 -11.60
N GLU A 175 5.80 -6.28 -10.56
CA GLU A 175 4.64 -7.01 -10.04
C GLU A 175 3.83 -6.21 -9.00
N ALA A 176 4.40 -5.12 -8.48
CA ALA A 176 3.74 -4.26 -7.51
C ALA A 176 2.62 -3.45 -8.18
N ALA A 177 1.55 -3.21 -7.45
CA ALA A 177 0.45 -2.38 -7.93
C ALA A 177 0.83 -0.90 -7.86
N VAL A 178 0.57 -0.14 -8.92
CA VAL A 178 0.70 1.31 -8.89
C VAL A 178 -0.29 1.90 -7.87
N VAL A 179 0.19 2.83 -7.04
CA VAL A 179 -0.70 3.55 -6.12
C VAL A 179 -1.60 4.49 -6.94
N ASN A 180 -2.91 4.29 -6.82
CA ASN A 180 -3.91 5.13 -7.46
C ASN A 180 -4.47 6.14 -6.46
N PHE A 181 -4.17 7.42 -6.67
CA PHE A 181 -4.62 8.51 -5.80
C PHE A 181 -5.97 9.05 -6.23
N SER A 182 -6.79 9.47 -5.26
CA SER A 182 -8.09 10.07 -5.51
C SER A 182 -8.32 11.23 -4.55
N TYR A 183 -9.18 12.18 -4.95
CA TYR A 183 -9.66 13.19 -4.02
C TYR A 183 -10.51 12.56 -2.93
N GLY A 184 -10.43 13.09 -1.73
CA GLY A 184 -11.40 12.81 -0.71
C GLY A 184 -12.80 13.11 -1.27
N ALA A 185 -13.77 12.25 -1.02
CA ALA A 185 -15.13 12.58 -1.32
C ALA A 185 -15.46 13.83 -0.48
N SER A 186 -15.31 15.02 -1.08
CA SER A 186 -15.82 16.25 -0.51
C SER A 186 -17.30 16.02 -0.32
N GLY A 187 -17.74 15.96 0.96
CA GLY A 187 -19.12 15.75 1.31
C GLY A 187 -20.00 16.75 0.57
N SER A 188 -20.80 16.23 -0.36
CA SER A 188 -21.88 16.91 -1.04
C SER A 188 -23.07 17.08 -0.09
#